data_76817a885e73906c879e19cdb6260f61
#
_entry.id   76817a885e73906c879e19cdb6260f61
#
_cell.length_a   1.000
_cell.length_b   1.000
_cell.length_c   1.000
_cell.angle_alpha   90.00
_cell.angle_beta   90.00
_cell.angle_gamma   90.00
#
_symmetry.space_group_name_H-M   'P 1'
#
loop_
_entity.id
_entity.type
_entity.pdbx_description
1 polymer ?
#
loop_
_entity_poly.entity_id
_entity_poly.type
_entity_poly.pdbx_seq_one_letter_code
_entity_poly.pdbx_strand_id
1 'polypeptide(L)'
;MRIGQFTDSFYPIVDGVGRVVYNYARALPAMGDECYVVAPMTDTGYRGGYPFELIDYTGMPLPGSPQYKAGLAVLDRHYYERIEAVTLDIAHAHTPFFSGQEALRLAAKYDVPLVGTFHSKYYDDFYKLTRAELLASIGVRFVVEFYERCDEVWAVSKTSASALRDYGFKGEIVVMENGAELRPVNPEDRAAAAARYRIDLGHPVLLYVGQLNWKKNILLILEGAALLKRQGRRFSVVLAGQGPDEEAIRRKSRELGLGENVVFTGHVRDTALLDGLYQCASLFAFPSLYDTFSLVVREAAVMGTPSVLSRGSAAAEPVRDGVNGLLCRPEAEDFAAVVGANMEDEHKLAALGEAAKRTIPVGWDQVMEKVRARYQALIERCRTEEMKKRHALIRAGFLRDHAFFREKENRYDK
;
A
#
# COMPACT_ATOMS: atom_id res chain seq x y z
N MET A 1 -9.34 -23.57 2.76
CA MET A 1 -7.87 -23.59 2.58
C MET A 1 -7.22 -23.01 3.82
N ARG A 2 -5.99 -23.43 4.12
CA ARG A 2 -5.15 -22.85 5.17
C ARG A 2 -4.10 -21.97 4.52
N ILE A 3 -4.23 -20.66 4.71
CA ILE A 3 -3.53 -19.64 3.93
C ILE A 3 -2.61 -18.85 4.85
N GLY A 4 -1.30 -18.85 4.58
CA GLY A 4 -0.30 -18.04 5.26
C GLY A 4 -0.10 -16.70 4.56
N GLN A 5 -0.30 -15.58 5.26
CA GLN A 5 -0.02 -14.22 4.78
C GLN A 5 1.25 -13.70 5.46
N PHE A 6 2.33 -13.52 4.72
CA PHE A 6 3.65 -13.17 5.25
C PHE A 6 3.99 -11.71 4.93
N THR A 7 4.31 -10.94 5.96
CA THR A 7 4.61 -9.50 5.79
C THR A 7 5.59 -8.99 6.84
N ASP A 8 6.51 -8.10 6.44
CA ASP A 8 7.41 -7.41 7.38
C ASP A 8 6.77 -6.14 7.98
N SER A 9 5.57 -5.76 7.52
CA SER A 9 4.80 -4.63 8.02
C SER A 9 3.39 -5.07 8.36
N PHE A 10 3.02 -4.93 9.65
CA PHE A 10 1.67 -5.21 10.14
C PHE A 10 1.33 -4.30 11.32
N TYR A 11 0.04 -4.29 11.75
CA TYR A 11 -0.39 -3.48 12.89
C TYR A 11 0.48 -3.73 14.14
N PRO A 12 0.82 -2.67 14.92
CA PRO A 12 0.30 -1.32 14.90
C PRO A 12 0.96 -0.37 13.87
N ILE A 13 1.85 -0.84 13.00
CA ILE A 13 2.38 -0.04 11.90
C ILE A 13 1.26 0.16 10.87
N VAL A 14 0.88 1.41 10.65
CA VAL A 14 -0.19 1.75 9.71
C VAL A 14 0.45 2.22 8.40
N ASP A 15 0.67 1.27 7.51
CA ASP A 15 1.10 1.54 6.12
C ASP A 15 0.18 0.85 5.11
N GLY A 16 0.44 1.08 3.82
CA GLY A 16 -0.37 0.52 2.74
C GLY A 16 -0.34 -1.01 2.68
N VAL A 17 0.83 -1.63 2.92
CA VAL A 17 1.01 -3.08 2.86
C VAL A 17 0.30 -3.75 4.04
N GLY A 18 0.52 -3.27 5.25
CA GLY A 18 -0.13 -3.80 6.45
C GLY A 18 -1.66 -3.73 6.37
N ARG A 19 -2.22 -2.64 5.79
CA ARG A 19 -3.67 -2.50 5.54
C ARG A 19 -4.17 -3.54 4.54
N VAL A 20 -3.43 -3.80 3.47
CA VAL A 20 -3.79 -4.83 2.49
C VAL A 20 -3.80 -6.21 3.12
N VAL A 21 -2.72 -6.59 3.83
CA VAL A 21 -2.62 -7.87 4.51
C VAL A 21 -3.75 -8.06 5.53
N TYR A 22 -4.07 -7.03 6.30
CA TYR A 22 -5.19 -7.05 7.24
C TYR A 22 -6.52 -7.35 6.53
N ASN A 23 -6.80 -6.67 5.40
CA ASN A 23 -8.05 -6.89 4.67
C ASN A 23 -8.12 -8.27 4.03
N TYR A 24 -7.01 -8.80 3.50
CA TYR A 24 -6.92 -10.19 3.05
C TYR A 24 -7.23 -11.17 4.19
N ALA A 25 -6.53 -11.00 5.32
CA ALA A 25 -6.64 -11.90 6.46
C ALA A 25 -8.03 -11.85 7.12
N ARG A 26 -8.68 -10.68 7.14
CA ARG A 26 -10.03 -10.51 7.66
C ARG A 26 -11.10 -11.16 6.78
N ALA A 27 -10.95 -11.06 5.46
CA ALA A 27 -11.95 -11.54 4.51
C ALA A 27 -11.94 -13.06 4.34
N LEU A 28 -10.76 -13.70 4.35
CA LEU A 28 -10.63 -15.14 4.11
C LEU A 28 -11.43 -16.02 5.08
N PRO A 29 -11.42 -15.77 6.42
CA PRO A 29 -12.24 -16.54 7.34
C PRO A 29 -13.77 -16.40 7.09
N ALA A 30 -14.22 -15.23 6.67
CA ALA A 30 -15.62 -15.02 6.29
C ALA A 30 -16.02 -15.82 5.03
N MET A 31 -15.04 -16.22 4.21
CA MET A 31 -15.22 -17.08 3.03
C MET A 31 -15.05 -18.58 3.33
N GLY A 32 -14.85 -18.95 4.60
CA GLY A 32 -14.70 -20.34 5.04
C GLY A 32 -13.27 -20.90 4.94
N ASP A 33 -12.27 -20.03 4.85
CA ASP A 33 -10.85 -20.40 4.85
C ASP A 33 -10.21 -20.12 6.22
N GLU A 34 -9.12 -20.78 6.56
CA GLU A 34 -8.28 -20.46 7.71
C GLU A 34 -7.15 -19.52 7.26
N CYS A 35 -6.92 -18.45 8.01
CA CYS A 35 -5.91 -17.47 7.66
C CYS A 35 -4.94 -17.23 8.83
N TYR A 36 -3.66 -17.26 8.52
CA TYR A 36 -2.54 -17.06 9.43
C TYR A 36 -1.70 -15.88 8.93
N VAL A 37 -1.58 -14.83 9.75
CA VAL A 37 -0.68 -13.71 9.44
C VAL A 37 0.64 -13.93 10.16
N VAL A 38 1.74 -13.92 9.41
CA VAL A 38 3.10 -14.11 9.93
C VAL A 38 3.88 -12.80 9.81
N ALA A 39 4.28 -12.24 10.96
CA ALA A 39 4.93 -10.92 10.99
C ALA A 39 5.87 -10.73 12.19
N PRO A 40 6.92 -9.88 12.07
CA PRO A 40 7.83 -9.56 13.17
C PRO A 40 7.21 -8.53 14.13
N MET A 41 6.55 -8.97 15.21
CA MET A 41 5.76 -8.12 16.10
C MET A 41 6.06 -8.25 17.60
N THR A 42 7.06 -8.99 17.98
CA THR A 42 7.29 -9.40 19.38
C THR A 42 7.35 -8.23 20.37
N ASP A 43 7.95 -7.11 19.98
CA ASP A 43 8.10 -5.94 20.86
C ASP A 43 6.87 -5.05 20.91
N THR A 44 5.84 -5.32 20.14
CA THR A 44 4.67 -4.45 20.07
C THR A 44 3.62 -4.79 21.10
N GLY A 45 3.66 -6.00 21.66
CA GLY A 45 2.63 -6.54 22.54
C GLY A 45 1.25 -6.72 21.86
N TYR A 46 1.21 -6.60 20.56
CA TYR A 46 -0.01 -6.60 19.77
C TYR A 46 -0.39 -8.03 19.41
N ARG A 47 -1.21 -8.67 20.26
CA ARG A 47 -1.58 -10.08 20.08
C ARG A 47 -3.06 -10.28 20.30
N GLY A 48 -3.72 -10.99 19.39
CA GLY A 48 -5.13 -11.36 19.47
C GLY A 48 -6.12 -10.28 19.06
N GLY A 49 -7.40 -10.59 19.16
CA GLY A 49 -8.50 -9.70 18.78
C GLY A 49 -8.79 -9.62 17.27
N TYR A 50 -8.12 -10.46 16.47
CA TYR A 50 -8.35 -10.57 15.04
C TYR A 50 -9.26 -11.77 14.70
N PRO A 51 -10.01 -11.73 13.59
CA PRO A 51 -10.77 -12.89 13.09
C PRO A 51 -9.88 -13.97 12.44
N PHE A 52 -8.56 -13.79 12.45
CA PHE A 52 -7.52 -14.69 11.94
C PHE A 52 -6.45 -14.92 13.02
N GLU A 53 -5.60 -15.90 12.82
CA GLU A 53 -4.50 -16.15 13.73
C GLU A 53 -3.26 -15.30 13.36
N LEU A 54 -2.68 -14.62 14.36
CA LEU A 54 -1.44 -13.87 14.21
C LEU A 54 -0.30 -14.69 14.82
N ILE A 55 0.66 -15.11 13.99
CA ILE A 55 1.88 -15.82 14.38
C ILE A 55 3.05 -14.85 14.30
N ASP A 56 3.36 -14.23 15.41
CA ASP A 56 4.45 -13.25 15.50
C ASP A 56 5.79 -13.91 15.85
N TYR A 57 6.86 -13.23 15.50
CA TYR A 57 8.24 -13.63 15.83
C TYR A 57 9.12 -12.42 16.16
N THR A 58 10.26 -12.68 16.79
CA THR A 58 11.18 -11.65 17.26
C THR A 58 11.73 -10.83 16.09
N GLY A 59 11.64 -9.51 16.23
CA GLY A 59 12.18 -8.55 15.30
C GLY A 59 12.98 -7.44 15.99
N MET A 60 14.06 -6.98 15.35
CA MET A 60 14.86 -5.85 15.77
C MET A 60 14.52 -4.61 14.95
N PRO A 61 14.44 -3.39 15.54
CA PRO A 61 14.22 -2.17 14.81
C PRO A 61 15.27 -1.94 13.72
N LEU A 62 14.83 -1.53 12.52
CA LEU A 62 15.76 -1.19 11.45
C LEU A 62 16.41 0.18 11.69
N PRO A 63 17.73 0.32 11.51
CA PRO A 63 18.40 1.61 11.56
C PRO A 63 17.78 2.60 10.56
N GLY A 64 17.48 3.83 11.02
CA GLY A 64 16.85 4.86 10.16
C GLY A 64 15.35 4.71 9.90
N SER A 65 14.75 3.58 10.29
CA SER A 65 13.30 3.32 10.19
C SER A 65 12.83 2.40 11.32
N PRO A 66 12.90 2.86 12.59
CA PRO A 66 12.69 2.00 13.77
C PRO A 66 11.26 1.45 13.89
N GLN A 67 10.32 2.00 13.14
CA GLN A 67 8.95 1.48 13.03
C GLN A 67 8.90 0.13 12.29
N TYR A 68 9.85 -0.14 11.38
CA TYR A 68 9.98 -1.44 10.72
C TYR A 68 10.99 -2.31 11.44
N LYS A 69 10.80 -3.63 11.40
CA LYS A 69 11.61 -4.58 12.12
C LYS A 69 12.25 -5.59 11.19
N ALA A 70 13.54 -5.85 11.41
CA ALA A 70 14.23 -7.00 10.83
C ALA A 70 13.83 -8.25 11.62
N GLY A 71 13.12 -9.14 11.00
CA GLY A 71 12.65 -10.35 11.64
C GLY A 71 13.69 -11.48 11.59
N LEU A 72 13.90 -12.16 12.70
CA LEU A 72 14.79 -13.33 12.79
C LEU A 72 13.99 -14.55 13.24
N ALA A 73 13.01 -14.96 12.45
CA ALA A 73 12.12 -16.08 12.70
C ALA A 73 12.91 -17.37 13.09
N VAL A 74 14.04 -17.60 12.43
CA VAL A 74 14.92 -18.76 12.64
C VAL A 74 15.49 -18.85 14.07
N LEU A 75 15.55 -17.76 14.83
CA LEU A 75 16.05 -17.72 16.20
C LEU A 75 14.93 -17.77 17.25
N ASP A 76 13.68 -17.74 16.83
CA ASP A 76 12.53 -17.71 17.72
C ASP A 76 11.89 -19.10 17.86
N ARG A 77 12.21 -19.78 18.99
CA ARG A 77 11.67 -21.12 19.28
C ARG A 77 10.14 -21.12 19.40
N HIS A 78 9.57 -20.08 20.02
CA HIS A 78 8.12 -19.98 20.20
C HIS A 78 7.40 -19.84 18.85
N TYR A 79 7.98 -19.06 17.94
CA TYR A 79 7.49 -18.97 16.57
C TYR A 79 7.49 -20.35 15.89
N TYR A 80 8.60 -21.09 15.98
CA TYR A 80 8.71 -22.42 15.37
C TYR A 80 7.65 -23.38 15.88
N GLU A 81 7.45 -23.45 17.19
CA GLU A 81 6.45 -24.34 17.81
C GLU A 81 5.03 -24.02 17.28
N ARG A 82 4.72 -22.76 17.02
CA ARG A 82 3.41 -22.33 16.49
C ARG A 82 3.27 -22.58 14.99
N ILE A 83 4.27 -22.18 14.19
CA ILE A 83 4.17 -22.29 12.73
C ILE A 83 4.24 -23.74 12.24
N GLU A 84 4.96 -24.62 12.95
CA GLU A 84 5.04 -26.04 12.62
C GLU A 84 3.78 -26.82 13.00
N ALA A 85 2.97 -26.30 13.92
CA ALA A 85 1.65 -26.86 14.22
C ALA A 85 0.62 -26.57 13.09
N VAL A 86 0.94 -25.66 12.17
CA VAL A 86 0.07 -25.27 11.06
C VAL A 86 0.56 -25.90 9.77
N THR A 87 -0.32 -26.66 9.10
CA THR A 87 -0.05 -27.16 7.74
C THR A 87 -0.71 -26.21 6.74
N LEU A 88 0.08 -25.38 6.07
CA LEU A 88 -0.43 -24.46 5.05
C LEU A 88 -0.78 -25.20 3.75
N ASP A 89 -1.79 -24.72 3.04
CA ASP A 89 -2.11 -25.14 1.67
C ASP A 89 -1.47 -24.20 0.63
N ILE A 90 -1.18 -22.94 1.05
CA ILE A 90 -0.54 -21.91 0.23
C ILE A 90 0.12 -20.85 1.11
N ALA A 91 1.26 -20.34 0.67
CA ALA A 91 1.94 -19.19 1.27
C ALA A 91 1.83 -17.97 0.34
N HIS A 92 1.55 -16.79 0.91
CA HIS A 92 1.53 -15.54 0.18
C HIS A 92 2.42 -14.50 0.89
N ALA A 93 3.47 -14.07 0.22
CA ALA A 93 4.40 -13.06 0.70
C ALA A 93 4.06 -11.68 0.14
N HIS A 94 3.84 -10.72 1.03
CA HIS A 94 3.59 -9.31 0.68
C HIS A 94 4.85 -8.45 0.70
N THR A 95 5.95 -8.99 1.20
CA THR A 95 7.28 -8.36 1.19
C THR A 95 8.34 -9.40 0.84
N PRO A 96 9.41 -9.04 0.11
CA PRO A 96 10.45 -10.00 -0.32
C PRO A 96 11.54 -10.24 0.74
N PHE A 97 11.46 -9.57 1.90
CA PHE A 97 12.53 -9.56 2.90
C PHE A 97 12.37 -10.71 3.89
N PHE A 98 12.44 -10.43 5.20
CA PHE A 98 12.49 -11.46 6.24
C PHE A 98 11.26 -12.40 6.21
N SER A 99 10.06 -11.82 6.19
CA SER A 99 8.82 -12.62 6.12
C SER A 99 8.67 -13.32 4.77
N GLY A 100 9.12 -12.69 3.68
CA GLY A 100 9.12 -13.33 2.35
C GLY A 100 10.08 -14.52 2.27
N GLN A 101 11.29 -14.41 2.85
CA GLN A 101 12.23 -15.53 2.94
C GLN A 101 11.69 -16.67 3.81
N GLU A 102 10.97 -16.33 4.87
CA GLU A 102 10.29 -17.33 5.71
C GLU A 102 9.13 -18.01 4.97
N ALA A 103 8.34 -17.26 4.19
CA ALA A 103 7.32 -17.83 3.30
C ALA A 103 7.95 -18.82 2.30
N LEU A 104 9.07 -18.43 1.69
CA LEU A 104 9.82 -19.30 0.75
C LEU A 104 10.33 -20.57 1.44
N ARG A 105 10.86 -20.45 2.66
CA ARG A 105 11.32 -21.61 3.46
C ARG A 105 10.18 -22.59 3.73
N LEU A 106 9.04 -22.10 4.19
CA LEU A 106 7.88 -22.94 4.50
C LEU A 106 7.26 -23.53 3.23
N ALA A 107 7.14 -22.77 2.15
CA ALA A 107 6.68 -23.27 0.88
C ALA A 107 7.56 -24.41 0.35
N ALA A 108 8.89 -24.24 0.44
CA ALA A 108 9.84 -25.28 0.06
C ALA A 108 9.78 -26.51 1.00
N LYS A 109 9.59 -26.30 2.32
CA LYS A 109 9.51 -27.39 3.29
C LYS A 109 8.28 -28.26 3.10
N TYR A 110 7.12 -27.64 2.90
CA TYR A 110 5.82 -28.33 2.84
C TYR A 110 5.34 -28.62 1.41
N ASP A 111 6.13 -28.26 0.40
CA ASP A 111 5.79 -28.42 -1.03
C ASP A 111 4.46 -27.76 -1.39
N VAL A 112 4.25 -26.54 -0.91
CA VAL A 112 3.05 -25.73 -1.17
C VAL A 112 3.38 -24.53 -2.05
N PRO A 113 2.41 -24.02 -2.83
CA PRO A 113 2.64 -22.86 -3.70
C PRO A 113 2.97 -21.60 -2.92
N LEU A 114 3.84 -20.77 -3.52
CA LEU A 114 4.22 -19.45 -3.04
C LEU A 114 3.77 -18.36 -4.01
N VAL A 115 2.93 -17.45 -3.53
CA VAL A 115 2.58 -16.19 -4.21
C VAL A 115 3.44 -15.07 -3.65
N GLY A 116 3.96 -14.20 -4.52
CA GLY A 116 4.64 -12.97 -4.11
C GLY A 116 3.93 -11.74 -4.68
N THR A 117 3.51 -10.79 -3.83
CA THR A 117 2.93 -9.53 -4.29
C THR A 117 3.94 -8.38 -4.20
N PHE A 118 4.15 -7.70 -5.33
CA PHE A 118 4.99 -6.51 -5.42
C PHE A 118 4.18 -5.26 -5.09
N HIS A 119 4.42 -4.70 -3.89
CA HIS A 119 3.70 -3.54 -3.36
C HIS A 119 4.44 -2.22 -3.51
N SER A 120 5.77 -2.21 -3.59
CA SER A 120 6.57 -0.99 -3.43
C SER A 120 7.71 -0.90 -4.45
N LYS A 121 8.04 0.33 -4.83
CA LYS A 121 9.24 0.64 -5.62
C LYS A 121 10.43 0.74 -4.68
N TYR A 122 11.24 -0.31 -4.60
CA TYR A 122 12.31 -0.43 -3.61
C TYR A 122 13.59 0.34 -3.94
N TYR A 123 13.88 0.64 -5.21
CA TYR A 123 15.14 1.26 -5.61
C TYR A 123 15.41 2.57 -4.88
N ASP A 124 14.43 3.47 -4.85
CA ASP A 124 14.58 4.78 -4.22
C ASP A 124 14.80 4.67 -2.70
N ASP A 125 14.19 3.67 -2.07
CA ASP A 125 14.35 3.43 -0.63
C ASP A 125 15.74 2.86 -0.32
N PHE A 126 16.23 1.92 -1.13
CA PHE A 126 17.61 1.44 -1.02
C PHE A 126 18.63 2.54 -1.29
N TYR A 127 18.43 3.35 -2.33
CA TYR A 127 19.31 4.46 -2.62
C TYR A 127 19.34 5.51 -1.50
N LYS A 128 18.16 5.84 -0.93
CA LYS A 128 18.07 6.77 0.20
C LYS A 128 18.80 6.25 1.44
N LEU A 129 18.70 4.93 1.69
CA LEU A 129 19.36 4.29 2.84
C LEU A 129 20.88 4.22 2.67
N THR A 130 21.34 3.83 1.49
CA THR A 130 22.77 3.52 1.25
C THR A 130 23.56 4.69 0.66
N ARG A 131 22.87 5.65 0.03
CA ARG A 131 23.48 6.75 -0.75
C ARG A 131 24.43 6.25 -1.86
N ALA A 132 24.28 5.00 -2.31
CA ALA A 132 25.15 4.36 -3.29
C ALA A 132 24.31 3.57 -4.33
N GLU A 133 24.43 3.93 -5.60
CA GLU A 133 23.70 3.29 -6.71
C GLU A 133 23.97 1.78 -6.80
N LEU A 134 25.24 1.39 -6.60
CA LEU A 134 25.62 -0.03 -6.62
C LEU A 134 24.90 -0.83 -5.54
N LEU A 135 24.82 -0.31 -4.32
CA LEU A 135 24.12 -0.99 -3.21
C LEU A 135 22.60 -1.01 -3.42
N ALA A 136 22.04 0.05 -3.97
CA ALA A 136 20.61 0.07 -4.36
C ALA A 136 20.32 -0.98 -5.43
N SER A 137 21.21 -1.12 -6.43
CA SER A 137 21.07 -2.13 -7.49
C SER A 137 21.21 -3.57 -6.96
N ILE A 138 22.09 -3.81 -5.99
CA ILE A 138 22.21 -5.11 -5.31
C ILE A 138 20.91 -5.41 -4.55
N GLY A 139 20.35 -4.43 -3.83
CA GLY A 139 19.07 -4.58 -3.13
C GLY A 139 17.92 -4.93 -4.08
N VAL A 140 17.85 -4.24 -5.23
CA VAL A 140 16.85 -4.55 -6.27
C VAL A 140 17.02 -5.96 -6.84
N ARG A 141 18.27 -6.39 -7.07
CA ARG A 141 18.55 -7.76 -7.53
C ARG A 141 18.07 -8.80 -6.53
N PHE A 142 18.30 -8.59 -5.23
CA PHE A 142 17.76 -9.47 -4.18
C PHE A 142 16.22 -9.56 -4.24
N VAL A 143 15.54 -8.42 -4.49
CA VAL A 143 14.08 -8.38 -4.66
C VAL A 143 13.66 -9.21 -5.88
N VAL A 144 14.32 -9.04 -7.02
CA VAL A 144 14.00 -9.81 -8.24
C VAL A 144 14.22 -11.31 -8.03
N GLU A 145 15.34 -11.71 -7.42
CA GLU A 145 15.67 -13.10 -7.11
C GLU A 145 14.60 -13.77 -6.21
N PHE A 146 14.01 -13.02 -5.29
CA PHE A 146 12.87 -13.51 -4.50
C PHE A 146 11.67 -13.80 -5.39
N TYR A 147 11.26 -12.85 -6.24
CA TYR A 147 10.09 -13.03 -7.11
C TYR A 147 10.30 -14.13 -8.17
N GLU A 148 11.51 -14.36 -8.64
CA GLU A 148 11.84 -15.48 -9.54
C GLU A 148 11.63 -16.86 -8.89
N ARG A 149 11.65 -16.93 -7.55
CA ARG A 149 11.39 -18.16 -6.77
C ARG A 149 9.91 -18.38 -6.46
N CYS A 150 9.06 -17.37 -6.64
CA CYS A 150 7.62 -17.50 -6.46
C CYS A 150 6.98 -18.30 -7.59
N ASP A 151 5.93 -19.06 -7.29
CA ASP A 151 5.15 -19.79 -8.28
C ASP A 151 4.23 -18.87 -9.08
N GLU A 152 3.83 -17.77 -8.45
CA GLU A 152 3.08 -16.72 -9.08
C GLU A 152 3.46 -15.36 -8.50
N VAL A 153 3.59 -14.35 -9.38
CA VAL A 153 3.95 -12.99 -9.00
C VAL A 153 2.80 -12.05 -9.32
N TRP A 154 2.36 -11.33 -8.30
CA TRP A 154 1.33 -10.32 -8.43
C TRP A 154 1.90 -8.91 -8.32
N ALA A 155 1.25 -7.96 -8.97
CA ALA A 155 1.51 -6.53 -8.82
C ALA A 155 0.20 -5.80 -8.60
N VAL A 156 0.20 -4.78 -7.75
CA VAL A 156 -1.02 -4.07 -7.34
C VAL A 156 -1.55 -3.09 -8.39
N SER A 157 -0.78 -2.84 -9.47
CA SER A 157 -1.15 -1.97 -10.58
C SER A 157 -0.30 -2.30 -11.81
N LYS A 158 -0.68 -1.80 -12.99
CA LYS A 158 0.13 -1.93 -14.21
C LYS A 158 1.47 -1.19 -14.08
N THR A 159 1.46 -0.01 -13.45
CA THR A 159 2.69 0.76 -13.19
C THR A 159 3.63 0.00 -12.24
N SER A 160 3.11 -0.66 -11.21
CA SER A 160 3.97 -1.49 -10.33
C SER A 160 4.48 -2.74 -11.06
N ALA A 161 3.69 -3.35 -11.93
CA ALA A 161 4.16 -4.44 -12.79
C ALA A 161 5.29 -3.98 -13.74
N SER A 162 5.14 -2.79 -14.36
CA SER A 162 6.21 -2.20 -15.18
C SER A 162 7.48 -1.95 -14.36
N ALA A 163 7.35 -1.39 -13.15
CA ALA A 163 8.51 -1.15 -12.28
C ALA A 163 9.26 -2.46 -11.94
N LEU A 164 8.55 -3.56 -11.69
CA LEU A 164 9.19 -4.86 -11.47
C LEU A 164 9.88 -5.39 -12.74
N ARG A 165 9.31 -5.13 -13.92
CA ARG A 165 9.96 -5.39 -15.22
C ARG A 165 11.25 -4.59 -15.39
N ASP A 166 11.20 -3.30 -15.06
CA ASP A 166 12.37 -2.40 -15.14
C ASP A 166 13.49 -2.84 -14.20
N TYR A 167 13.14 -3.50 -13.09
CA TYR A 167 14.08 -4.14 -12.17
C TYR A 167 14.74 -5.40 -12.76
N GLY A 168 14.23 -5.92 -13.88
CA GLY A 168 14.79 -7.07 -14.60
C GLY A 168 14.01 -8.37 -14.43
N PHE A 169 12.86 -8.38 -13.74
CA PHE A 169 12.02 -9.57 -13.63
C PHE A 169 11.42 -9.93 -14.99
N LYS A 170 11.58 -11.19 -15.42
CA LYS A 170 11.15 -11.68 -16.74
C LYS A 170 9.95 -12.62 -16.71
N GLY A 171 9.55 -13.07 -15.51
CA GLY A 171 8.41 -13.97 -15.33
C GLY A 171 7.06 -13.32 -15.63
N GLU A 172 5.99 -14.08 -15.62
CA GLU A 172 4.63 -13.57 -15.74
C GLU A 172 4.26 -12.74 -14.49
N ILE A 173 3.56 -11.62 -14.68
CA ILE A 173 3.05 -10.79 -13.59
C ILE A 173 1.53 -10.66 -13.74
N VAL A 174 0.82 -11.05 -12.71
CA VAL A 174 -0.64 -10.87 -12.62
C VAL A 174 -0.92 -9.53 -11.96
N VAL A 175 -1.73 -8.69 -12.58
CA VAL A 175 -2.20 -7.46 -11.94
C VAL A 175 -3.38 -7.81 -11.02
N MET A 176 -3.14 -7.74 -9.70
CA MET A 176 -4.12 -7.97 -8.65
C MET A 176 -4.29 -6.67 -7.86
N GLU A 177 -5.27 -5.88 -8.26
CA GLU A 177 -5.55 -4.60 -7.61
C GLU A 177 -6.05 -4.81 -6.18
N ASN A 178 -5.72 -3.86 -5.30
CA ASN A 178 -6.23 -3.86 -3.94
C ASN A 178 -7.69 -3.40 -3.91
N GLY A 179 -8.43 -3.85 -2.91
CA GLY A 179 -9.79 -3.41 -2.67
C GLY A 179 -9.87 -2.06 -1.97
N ALA A 180 -11.06 -1.49 -2.00
CA ALA A 180 -11.45 -0.33 -1.20
C ALA A 180 -12.55 -0.72 -0.20
N GLU A 181 -12.59 -0.07 0.95
CA GLU A 181 -13.71 -0.19 1.87
C GLU A 181 -14.86 0.66 1.34
N LEU A 182 -15.90 0.01 0.85
CA LEU A 182 -17.11 0.68 0.39
C LEU A 182 -17.94 1.09 1.62
N ARG A 183 -17.93 2.38 1.94
CA ARG A 183 -18.63 2.96 3.07
C ARG A 183 -19.77 3.88 2.60
N PRO A 184 -20.89 3.97 3.31
CA PRO A 184 -21.94 4.93 2.99
C PRO A 184 -21.43 6.37 3.22
N VAL A 185 -21.88 7.28 2.38
CA VAL A 185 -21.65 8.72 2.58
C VAL A 185 -22.64 9.22 3.64
N ASN A 186 -22.11 9.76 4.74
CA ASN A 186 -22.90 10.33 5.81
C ASN A 186 -22.69 11.86 5.87
N PRO A 187 -23.71 12.70 5.61
CA PRO A 187 -23.55 14.15 5.66
C PRO A 187 -23.16 14.72 7.03
N GLU A 188 -23.45 13.99 8.13
CA GLU A 188 -23.05 14.41 9.47
C GLU A 188 -21.53 14.41 9.64
N ASP A 189 -20.82 13.46 8.99
CA ASP A 189 -19.38 13.37 9.03
C ASP A 189 -18.73 14.59 8.37
N ARG A 190 -19.32 15.10 7.27
CA ARG A 190 -18.91 16.36 6.61
C ARG A 190 -19.01 17.53 7.57
N ALA A 191 -20.15 17.69 8.25
CA ALA A 191 -20.37 18.76 9.20
C ALA A 191 -19.41 18.67 10.40
N ALA A 192 -19.19 17.45 10.93
CA ALA A 192 -18.29 17.19 12.03
C ALA A 192 -16.83 17.51 11.67
N ALA A 193 -16.36 17.09 10.49
CA ALA A 193 -15.02 17.38 10.00
C ALA A 193 -14.80 18.88 9.76
N ALA A 194 -15.75 19.56 9.12
CA ALA A 194 -15.68 21.00 8.89
C ALA A 194 -15.58 21.79 10.21
N ALA A 195 -16.41 21.45 11.21
CA ALA A 195 -16.37 22.07 12.52
C ALA A 195 -15.06 21.75 13.26
N ARG A 196 -14.63 20.49 13.28
CA ARG A 196 -13.43 20.02 13.99
C ARG A 196 -12.16 20.71 13.52
N TYR A 197 -12.02 20.88 12.19
CA TYR A 197 -10.82 21.45 11.57
C TYR A 197 -11.00 22.90 11.10
N ARG A 198 -12.16 23.51 11.41
CA ARG A 198 -12.50 24.92 11.05
C ARG A 198 -12.35 25.17 9.55
N ILE A 199 -12.86 24.23 8.74
CA ILE A 199 -12.84 24.34 7.28
C ILE A 199 -14.00 25.25 6.85
N ASP A 200 -13.70 26.34 6.16
CA ASP A 200 -14.71 27.17 5.54
C ASP A 200 -15.20 26.52 4.24
N LEU A 201 -16.45 26.12 4.22
CA LEU A 201 -17.13 25.51 3.06
C LEU A 201 -17.74 26.54 2.11
N GLY A 202 -17.59 27.83 2.35
CA GLY A 202 -18.05 28.92 1.49
C GLY A 202 -17.16 29.14 0.26
N HIS A 203 -16.13 28.35 0.09
CA HIS A 203 -15.23 28.37 -1.08
C HIS A 203 -14.62 26.98 -1.32
N PRO A 204 -14.03 26.72 -2.51
CA PRO A 204 -13.44 25.43 -2.84
C PRO A 204 -12.38 24.96 -1.84
N VAL A 205 -12.39 23.65 -1.55
CA VAL A 205 -11.44 22.98 -0.66
C VAL A 205 -10.64 21.96 -1.47
N LEU A 206 -9.31 22.10 -1.45
CA LEU A 206 -8.36 21.12 -1.99
C LEU A 206 -7.88 20.26 -0.84
N LEU A 207 -8.15 18.96 -0.87
CA LEU A 207 -7.74 18.01 0.17
C LEU A 207 -6.56 17.16 -0.31
N TYR A 208 -5.56 17.02 0.54
CA TYR A 208 -4.54 15.98 0.46
C TYR A 208 -4.65 15.07 1.69
N VAL A 209 -4.57 13.76 1.49
CA VAL A 209 -4.49 12.77 2.57
C VAL A 209 -3.29 11.86 2.34
N GLY A 210 -2.41 11.75 3.33
CA GLY A 210 -1.24 10.90 3.24
C GLY A 210 -0.10 11.32 4.13
N GLN A 211 1.01 10.59 4.04
CA GLN A 211 2.22 10.94 4.77
C GLN A 211 2.77 12.30 4.28
N LEU A 212 3.06 13.21 5.23
CA LEU A 212 3.62 14.53 4.92
C LEU A 212 5.12 14.39 4.65
N ASN A 213 5.44 14.05 3.40
CA ASN A 213 6.80 13.95 2.93
C ASN A 213 6.91 14.41 1.46
N TRP A 214 8.07 14.96 1.08
CA TRP A 214 8.29 15.55 -0.24
C TRP A 214 8.20 14.54 -1.39
N LYS A 215 8.41 13.25 -1.15
CA LYS A 215 8.22 12.19 -2.15
C LYS A 215 6.77 12.13 -2.67
N LYS A 216 5.79 12.61 -1.89
CA LYS A 216 4.38 12.67 -2.29
C LYS A 216 4.05 13.88 -3.14
N ASN A 217 5.05 14.65 -3.50
CA ASN A 217 4.94 15.83 -4.35
C ASN A 217 3.99 16.92 -3.81
N ILE A 218 3.95 17.08 -2.47
CA ILE A 218 3.13 18.12 -1.81
C ILE A 218 3.57 19.52 -2.25
N LEU A 219 4.83 19.67 -2.65
CA LEU A 219 5.35 20.93 -3.18
C LEU A 219 4.52 21.41 -4.38
N LEU A 220 4.14 20.50 -5.28
CA LEU A 220 3.29 20.85 -6.44
C LEU A 220 1.94 21.44 -6.02
N ILE A 221 1.32 20.89 -4.96
CA ILE A 221 0.07 21.44 -4.41
C ILE A 221 0.29 22.85 -3.89
N LEU A 222 1.36 23.08 -3.12
CA LEU A 222 1.65 24.39 -2.54
C LEU A 222 2.00 25.45 -3.60
N GLU A 223 2.83 25.12 -4.57
CA GLU A 223 3.22 26.03 -5.65
C GLU A 223 2.02 26.36 -6.56
N GLY A 224 1.22 25.34 -6.92
CA GLY A 224 -0.01 25.55 -7.68
C GLY A 224 -1.04 26.38 -6.90
N ALA A 225 -1.21 26.15 -5.60
CA ALA A 225 -2.06 26.97 -4.75
C ALA A 225 -1.58 28.44 -4.67
N ALA A 226 -0.26 28.66 -4.63
CA ALA A 226 0.29 30.01 -4.67
C ALA A 226 -0.01 30.74 -5.99
N LEU A 227 -0.01 30.00 -7.12
CA LEU A 227 -0.43 30.54 -8.42
C LEU A 227 -1.92 30.91 -8.40
N LEU A 228 -2.79 30.04 -7.90
CA LEU A 228 -4.23 30.31 -7.77
C LEU A 228 -4.50 31.54 -6.89
N LYS A 229 -3.78 31.68 -5.77
CA LYS A 229 -3.88 32.86 -4.90
C LYS A 229 -3.48 34.16 -5.62
N ARG A 230 -2.39 34.15 -6.39
CA ARG A 230 -1.98 35.30 -7.21
C ARG A 230 -3.01 35.68 -8.28
N GLN A 231 -3.82 34.70 -8.74
CA GLN A 231 -4.93 34.92 -9.64
C GLN A 231 -6.19 35.45 -8.94
N GLY A 232 -6.13 35.72 -7.63
CA GLY A 232 -7.24 36.21 -6.82
C GLY A 232 -8.30 35.15 -6.47
N ARG A 233 -8.01 33.86 -6.66
CA ARG A 233 -8.96 32.80 -6.32
C ARG A 233 -9.06 32.62 -4.80
N ARG A 234 -10.27 32.34 -4.31
CA ARG A 234 -10.55 32.00 -2.92
C ARG A 234 -10.63 30.47 -2.79
N PHE A 235 -9.87 29.89 -1.86
CA PHE A 235 -9.84 28.44 -1.61
C PHE A 235 -9.15 28.13 -0.29
N SER A 236 -9.35 26.91 0.21
CA SER A 236 -8.55 26.30 1.27
C SER A 236 -7.78 25.08 0.75
N VAL A 237 -6.62 24.82 1.33
CA VAL A 237 -5.89 23.56 1.17
C VAL A 237 -5.89 22.86 2.52
N VAL A 238 -6.38 21.62 2.58
CA VAL A 238 -6.36 20.78 3.79
C VAL A 238 -5.34 19.67 3.59
N LEU A 239 -4.33 19.64 4.45
CA LEU A 239 -3.29 18.60 4.46
C LEU A 239 -3.53 17.68 5.67
N ALA A 240 -4.07 16.49 5.39
CA ALA A 240 -4.38 15.49 6.41
C ALA A 240 -3.31 14.40 6.45
N GLY A 241 -2.63 14.28 7.58
CA GLY A 241 -1.57 13.31 7.81
C GLY A 241 -0.44 13.85 8.66
N GLN A 242 0.59 13.02 8.84
CA GLN A 242 1.84 13.33 9.53
C GLN A 242 3.01 12.82 8.70
N GLY A 243 4.21 13.34 8.94
CA GLY A 243 5.40 12.83 8.24
C GLY A 243 6.67 13.59 8.59
N PRO A 244 7.82 13.08 8.14
CA PRO A 244 9.13 13.63 8.50
C PRO A 244 9.36 15.05 7.97
N ASP A 245 8.65 15.46 6.92
CA ASP A 245 8.82 16.76 6.29
C ASP A 245 7.74 17.78 6.70
N GLU A 246 6.87 17.46 7.67
CA GLU A 246 5.75 18.32 8.06
C GLU A 246 6.18 19.76 8.39
N GLU A 247 7.21 19.95 9.22
CA GLU A 247 7.70 21.28 9.57
C GLU A 247 8.27 22.04 8.37
N ALA A 248 8.93 21.34 7.44
CA ALA A 248 9.44 21.93 6.20
C ALA A 248 8.28 22.35 5.27
N ILE A 249 7.23 21.52 5.19
CA ILE A 249 6.01 21.82 4.41
C ILE A 249 5.28 23.03 5.00
N ARG A 250 5.13 23.10 6.34
CA ARG A 250 4.55 24.26 7.04
C ARG A 250 5.34 25.55 6.78
N ARG A 251 6.67 25.49 6.84
CA ARG A 251 7.54 26.62 6.53
C ARG A 251 7.37 27.04 5.06
N LYS A 252 7.39 26.10 4.12
CA LYS A 252 7.22 26.36 2.68
C LYS A 252 5.87 26.99 2.37
N SER A 253 4.80 26.56 3.02
CA SER A 253 3.47 27.17 2.82
C SER A 253 3.44 28.63 3.23
N ARG A 254 4.13 29.00 4.34
CA ARG A 254 4.26 30.41 4.77
C ARG A 254 5.12 31.22 3.81
N GLU A 255 6.25 30.68 3.35
CA GLU A 255 7.12 31.34 2.36
C GLU A 255 6.39 31.67 1.05
N LEU A 256 5.46 30.80 0.64
CA LEU A 256 4.61 30.99 -0.53
C LEU A 256 3.38 31.91 -0.27
N GLY A 257 3.28 32.48 0.93
CA GLY A 257 2.19 33.37 1.33
C GLY A 257 0.85 32.63 1.56
N LEU A 258 0.84 31.33 1.78
CA LEU A 258 -0.34 30.48 1.95
C LEU A 258 -0.74 30.25 3.41
N GLY A 259 -0.16 30.95 4.39
CA GLY A 259 -0.35 30.65 5.82
C GLY A 259 -1.82 30.56 6.25
N GLU A 260 -2.71 31.40 5.72
CA GLU A 260 -4.13 31.41 6.04
C GLU A 260 -4.96 30.43 5.16
N ASN A 261 -4.38 29.98 4.04
CA ASN A 261 -5.08 29.08 3.12
C ASN A 261 -4.86 27.61 3.44
N VAL A 262 -3.85 27.24 4.27
CA VAL A 262 -3.47 25.85 4.51
C VAL A 262 -3.82 25.41 5.92
N VAL A 263 -4.67 24.40 6.02
CA VAL A 263 -5.05 23.74 7.27
C VAL A 263 -4.29 22.41 7.39
N PHE A 264 -3.63 22.18 8.51
CA PHE A 264 -2.97 20.91 8.84
C PHE A 264 -3.79 20.20 9.92
N THR A 265 -4.34 19.05 9.61
CA THR A 265 -5.18 18.29 10.57
C THR A 265 -4.38 17.40 11.50
N GLY A 266 -3.12 17.09 11.16
CA GLY A 266 -2.37 15.99 11.75
C GLY A 266 -2.91 14.63 11.27
N HIS A 267 -2.51 13.55 11.94
CA HIS A 267 -2.99 12.21 11.64
C HIS A 267 -4.44 12.01 12.09
N VAL A 268 -5.33 11.75 11.14
CA VAL A 268 -6.76 11.51 11.40
C VAL A 268 -6.98 10.01 11.53
N ARG A 269 -7.24 9.54 12.77
CA ARG A 269 -7.49 8.11 13.07
C ARG A 269 -8.96 7.73 12.97
N ASP A 270 -9.82 8.69 13.22
CA ASP A 270 -11.27 8.51 13.16
C ASP A 270 -11.72 8.45 11.70
N THR A 271 -12.29 7.32 11.31
CA THR A 271 -12.74 7.06 9.94
C THR A 271 -13.88 7.99 9.53
N ALA A 272 -14.81 8.30 10.43
CA ALA A 272 -15.91 9.21 10.14
C ALA A 272 -15.41 10.64 9.88
N LEU A 273 -14.44 11.12 10.68
CA LEU A 273 -13.80 12.41 10.43
C LEU A 273 -12.99 12.42 9.11
N LEU A 274 -12.32 11.31 8.77
CA LEU A 274 -11.59 11.20 7.50
C LEU A 274 -12.54 11.20 6.30
N ASP A 275 -13.63 10.44 6.38
CA ASP A 275 -14.68 10.42 5.36
C ASP A 275 -15.35 11.81 5.23
N GLY A 276 -15.54 12.50 6.36
CA GLY A 276 -16.00 13.89 6.39
C GLY A 276 -15.04 14.86 5.70
N LEU A 277 -13.72 14.69 5.85
CA LEU A 277 -12.73 15.51 5.12
C LEU A 277 -12.83 15.31 3.62
N TYR A 278 -12.95 14.06 3.15
CA TYR A 278 -13.19 13.79 1.72
C TYR A 278 -14.48 14.48 1.24
N GLN A 279 -15.57 14.41 2.02
CA GLN A 279 -16.84 15.08 1.68
C GLN A 279 -16.78 16.62 1.72
N CYS A 280 -15.87 17.22 2.49
CA CYS A 280 -15.62 18.65 2.49
C CYS A 280 -14.89 19.12 1.22
N ALA A 281 -14.15 18.24 0.58
CA ALA A 281 -13.27 18.59 -0.52
C ALA A 281 -14.03 18.77 -1.85
N SER A 282 -13.76 19.87 -2.54
CA SER A 282 -14.15 20.07 -3.94
C SER A 282 -13.31 19.19 -4.87
N LEU A 283 -12.00 19.06 -4.55
CA LEU A 283 -11.05 18.22 -5.27
C LEU A 283 -10.08 17.55 -4.27
N PHE A 284 -9.85 16.26 -4.48
CA PHE A 284 -8.78 15.52 -3.81
C PHE A 284 -7.49 15.65 -4.62
N ALA A 285 -6.51 16.40 -4.10
CA ALA A 285 -5.24 16.67 -4.76
C ALA A 285 -4.17 15.65 -4.33
N PHE A 286 -3.79 14.75 -5.24
CA PHE A 286 -2.79 13.72 -4.93
C PHE A 286 -1.78 13.53 -6.08
N PRO A 287 -0.84 14.49 -6.25
CA PRO A 287 0.10 14.49 -7.38
C PRO A 287 1.31 13.57 -7.21
N SER A 288 1.23 12.55 -6.35
CA SER A 288 2.32 11.63 -6.10
C SER A 288 2.69 10.80 -7.33
N LEU A 289 3.99 10.77 -7.67
CA LEU A 289 4.56 9.90 -8.70
C LEU A 289 5.18 8.62 -8.10
N TYR A 290 5.29 8.57 -6.77
CA TYR A 290 5.98 7.49 -6.07
C TYR A 290 5.07 6.30 -5.74
N ASP A 291 3.78 6.53 -5.51
CA ASP A 291 2.84 5.48 -5.10
C ASP A 291 2.68 4.38 -6.16
N THR A 292 2.40 3.17 -5.69
CA THR A 292 2.18 1.99 -6.54
C THR A 292 0.70 1.71 -6.80
N PHE A 293 -0.19 2.15 -5.90
CA PHE A 293 -1.64 1.91 -6.02
C PHE A 293 -2.51 3.09 -5.54
N SER A 294 -2.16 3.73 -4.42
CA SER A 294 -2.86 4.86 -3.80
C SER A 294 -4.29 4.54 -3.33
N LEU A 295 -4.39 3.89 -2.17
CA LEU A 295 -5.68 3.60 -1.51
C LEU A 295 -6.50 4.87 -1.28
N VAL A 296 -5.86 5.99 -0.95
CA VAL A 296 -6.49 7.29 -0.67
C VAL A 296 -7.28 7.85 -1.87
N VAL A 297 -6.89 7.53 -3.11
CA VAL A 297 -7.64 7.91 -4.33
C VAL A 297 -8.96 7.13 -4.38
N ARG A 298 -8.95 5.86 -3.96
CA ARG A 298 -10.15 5.03 -3.88
C ARG A 298 -11.06 5.49 -2.74
N GLU A 299 -10.49 5.88 -1.61
CA GLU A 299 -11.23 6.45 -0.47
C GLU A 299 -11.94 7.76 -0.89
N ALA A 300 -11.25 8.66 -1.57
CA ALA A 300 -11.86 9.88 -2.13
C ALA A 300 -13.01 9.55 -3.09
N ALA A 301 -12.81 8.58 -3.98
CA ALA A 301 -13.83 8.14 -4.94
C ALA A 301 -15.06 7.52 -4.24
N VAL A 302 -14.86 6.70 -3.18
CA VAL A 302 -15.96 6.15 -2.36
C VAL A 302 -16.83 7.27 -1.78
N MET A 303 -16.23 8.37 -1.35
CA MET A 303 -16.95 9.53 -0.82
C MET A 303 -17.51 10.45 -1.92
N GLY A 304 -17.30 10.13 -3.20
CA GLY A 304 -17.78 10.96 -4.32
C GLY A 304 -16.93 12.20 -4.58
N THR A 305 -15.70 12.23 -4.08
CA THR A 305 -14.78 13.37 -4.26
C THR A 305 -13.89 13.13 -5.47
N PRO A 306 -13.98 13.96 -6.52
CA PRO A 306 -13.14 13.81 -7.70
C PRO A 306 -11.69 14.17 -7.39
N SER A 307 -10.75 13.39 -7.97
CA SER A 307 -9.32 13.60 -7.75
C SER A 307 -8.68 14.41 -8.86
N VAL A 308 -7.65 15.21 -8.52
CA VAL A 308 -6.67 15.77 -9.46
C VAL A 308 -5.32 15.09 -9.21
N LEU A 309 -4.78 14.41 -10.24
CA LEU A 309 -3.63 13.51 -10.15
C LEU A 309 -2.57 13.84 -11.20
N SER A 310 -1.33 13.51 -10.93
CA SER A 310 -0.26 13.63 -11.94
C SER A 310 -0.42 12.55 -13.02
N ARG A 311 -0.46 12.99 -14.27
CA ARG A 311 -0.52 12.12 -15.47
C ARG A 311 0.64 11.12 -15.48
N GLY A 312 0.35 9.87 -15.78
CA GLY A 312 1.34 8.78 -15.82
C GLY A 312 1.71 8.18 -14.46
N SER A 313 1.13 8.67 -13.36
CA SER A 313 1.31 8.03 -12.04
C SER A 313 0.45 6.77 -11.90
N ALA A 314 0.84 5.84 -11.03
CA ALA A 314 0.01 4.68 -10.68
C ALA A 314 -1.34 5.09 -10.06
N ALA A 315 -1.36 6.19 -9.32
CA ALA A 315 -2.57 6.78 -8.76
C ALA A 315 -3.58 7.15 -9.85
N ALA A 316 -3.10 7.56 -11.03
CA ALA A 316 -3.90 8.01 -12.17
C ALA A 316 -4.44 6.85 -13.04
N GLU A 317 -3.96 5.61 -12.88
CA GLU A 317 -4.39 4.47 -13.73
C GLU A 317 -5.92 4.29 -13.85
N PRO A 318 -6.73 4.40 -12.76
CA PRO A 318 -8.18 4.25 -12.86
C PRO A 318 -8.89 5.51 -13.35
N VAL A 319 -8.17 6.63 -13.55
CA VAL A 319 -8.77 7.93 -13.89
C VAL A 319 -8.79 8.16 -15.39
N ARG A 320 -9.98 8.48 -15.89
CA ARG A 320 -10.22 9.02 -17.24
C ARG A 320 -10.39 10.51 -17.12
N ASP A 321 -9.42 11.26 -17.66
CA ASP A 321 -9.38 12.72 -17.59
C ASP A 321 -10.68 13.38 -18.06
N GLY A 322 -11.25 14.26 -17.22
CA GLY A 322 -12.51 14.95 -17.47
C GLY A 322 -13.79 14.09 -17.39
N VAL A 323 -13.66 12.79 -17.01
CA VAL A 323 -14.79 11.85 -16.90
C VAL A 323 -15.04 11.42 -15.46
N ASN A 324 -14.02 10.91 -14.76
CA ASN A 324 -14.11 10.46 -13.37
C ASN A 324 -12.98 11.02 -12.49
N GLY A 325 -12.35 12.10 -12.92
CA GLY A 325 -11.29 12.82 -12.27
C GLY A 325 -10.56 13.72 -13.26
N LEU A 326 -9.51 14.37 -12.79
CA LEU A 326 -8.70 15.31 -13.55
C LEU A 326 -7.24 14.88 -13.53
N LEU A 327 -6.56 15.06 -14.66
CA LEU A 327 -5.14 14.77 -14.80
C LEU A 327 -4.36 16.03 -15.17
N CYS A 328 -3.29 16.32 -14.44
CA CYS A 328 -2.35 17.39 -14.75
C CYS A 328 -0.94 16.84 -15.04
N ARG A 329 -0.11 17.64 -15.69
CA ARG A 329 1.33 17.42 -15.71
C ARG A 329 1.91 17.76 -14.33
N PRO A 330 3.06 17.18 -13.93
CA PRO A 330 3.67 17.43 -12.62
C PRO A 330 4.40 18.80 -12.56
N GLU A 331 3.72 19.86 -13.01
CA GLU A 331 4.17 21.25 -13.09
C GLU A 331 3.15 22.14 -12.39
N ALA A 332 3.62 23.12 -11.62
CA ALA A 332 2.76 23.98 -10.79
C ALA A 332 1.76 24.78 -11.62
N GLU A 333 2.17 25.25 -12.81
CA GLU A 333 1.36 26.00 -13.75
C GLU A 333 0.22 25.16 -14.31
N ASP A 334 0.51 23.92 -14.69
CA ASP A 334 -0.49 23.00 -15.23
C ASP A 334 -1.48 22.56 -14.15
N PHE A 335 -0.97 22.21 -12.95
CA PHE A 335 -1.82 21.92 -11.80
C PHE A 335 -2.76 23.10 -11.48
N ALA A 336 -2.23 24.33 -11.42
CA ALA A 336 -3.03 25.51 -11.14
C ALA A 336 -4.06 25.78 -12.26
N ALA A 337 -3.69 25.57 -13.52
CA ALA A 337 -4.59 25.72 -14.65
C ALA A 337 -5.76 24.72 -14.60
N VAL A 338 -5.45 23.42 -14.36
CA VAL A 338 -6.46 22.37 -14.25
C VAL A 338 -7.38 22.60 -13.04
N VAL A 339 -6.82 22.90 -11.87
CA VAL A 339 -7.60 23.17 -10.66
C VAL A 339 -8.44 24.44 -10.84
N GLY A 340 -7.83 25.55 -11.30
CA GLY A 340 -8.50 26.84 -11.46
C GLY A 340 -9.64 26.82 -12.47
N ALA A 341 -9.55 25.99 -13.51
CA ALA A 341 -10.61 25.83 -14.51
C ALA A 341 -11.81 25.02 -14.03
N ASN A 342 -11.68 24.28 -12.92
CA ASN A 342 -12.71 23.33 -12.50
C ASN A 342 -13.23 23.57 -11.08
N MET A 343 -12.45 24.15 -10.18
CA MET A 343 -12.73 24.13 -8.73
C MET A 343 -14.00 24.90 -8.32
N GLU A 344 -14.51 25.81 -9.15
CA GLU A 344 -15.70 26.62 -8.89
C GLU A 344 -16.95 26.04 -9.58
N ASP A 345 -16.80 25.03 -10.45
CA ASP A 345 -17.93 24.42 -11.18
C ASP A 345 -18.45 23.20 -10.35
N GLU A 346 -19.33 23.50 -9.40
CA GLU A 346 -19.91 22.48 -8.50
C GLU A 346 -20.64 21.38 -9.27
N HIS A 347 -21.35 21.71 -10.36
CA HIS A 347 -22.07 20.73 -11.17
C HIS A 347 -21.11 19.74 -11.86
N LYS A 348 -20.05 20.26 -12.43
CA LYS A 348 -19.02 19.43 -13.05
C LYS A 348 -18.28 18.56 -12.03
N LEU A 349 -17.92 19.13 -10.88
CA LEU A 349 -17.25 18.38 -9.81
C LEU A 349 -18.15 17.28 -9.25
N ALA A 350 -19.44 17.56 -9.05
CA ALA A 350 -20.41 16.55 -8.64
C ALA A 350 -20.52 15.40 -9.67
N ALA A 351 -20.60 15.73 -10.95
CA ALA A 351 -20.66 14.74 -12.03
C ALA A 351 -19.39 13.88 -12.09
N LEU A 352 -18.20 14.49 -11.95
CA LEU A 352 -16.91 13.78 -11.87
C LEU A 352 -16.84 12.88 -10.64
N GLY A 353 -17.31 13.36 -9.49
CA GLY A 353 -17.34 12.61 -8.23
C GLY A 353 -18.25 11.38 -8.29
N GLU A 354 -19.46 11.52 -8.83
CA GLU A 354 -20.37 10.40 -9.04
C GLU A 354 -19.82 9.38 -10.04
N ALA A 355 -19.16 9.83 -11.10
CA ALA A 355 -18.48 8.94 -12.02
C ALA A 355 -17.29 8.23 -11.36
N ALA A 356 -16.50 8.93 -10.53
CA ALA A 356 -15.41 8.37 -9.75
C ALA A 356 -15.92 7.27 -8.81
N LYS A 357 -16.96 7.57 -8.04
CA LYS A 357 -17.59 6.65 -7.09
C LYS A 357 -18.04 5.34 -7.74
N ARG A 358 -18.58 5.44 -8.94
CA ARG A 358 -19.07 4.27 -9.68
C ARG A 358 -17.99 3.45 -10.36
N THR A 359 -16.86 4.04 -10.72
CA THR A 359 -15.89 3.43 -11.64
C THR A 359 -14.50 3.17 -11.08
N ILE A 360 -14.12 3.81 -9.97
CA ILE A 360 -12.77 3.71 -9.43
C ILE A 360 -12.65 2.65 -8.31
N PRO A 361 -13.51 2.64 -7.27
CA PRO A 361 -13.36 1.69 -6.18
C PRO A 361 -13.89 0.32 -6.56
N VAL A 362 -13.13 -0.73 -6.22
CA VAL A 362 -13.56 -2.12 -6.24
C VAL A 362 -13.62 -2.59 -4.79
N GLY A 363 -14.75 -3.15 -4.34
CA GLY A 363 -14.90 -3.63 -2.98
C GLY A 363 -13.95 -4.79 -2.65
N TRP A 364 -13.53 -4.88 -1.39
CA TRP A 364 -12.68 -5.99 -0.93
C TRP A 364 -13.30 -7.36 -1.19
N ASP A 365 -14.63 -7.50 -1.07
CA ASP A 365 -15.30 -8.78 -1.32
C ASP A 365 -15.05 -9.28 -2.75
N GLN A 366 -15.19 -8.41 -3.76
CA GLN A 366 -14.95 -8.75 -5.15
C GLN A 366 -13.45 -9.06 -5.43
N VAL A 367 -12.55 -8.34 -4.77
CA VAL A 367 -11.11 -8.62 -4.89
C VAL A 367 -10.79 -9.98 -4.27
N MET A 368 -11.34 -10.27 -3.10
CA MET A 368 -11.05 -11.51 -2.38
C MET A 368 -11.66 -12.75 -3.04
N GLU A 369 -12.77 -12.61 -3.76
CA GLU A 369 -13.28 -13.68 -4.63
C GLU A 369 -12.26 -14.05 -5.72
N LYS A 370 -11.67 -13.05 -6.39
CA LYS A 370 -10.62 -13.27 -7.39
C LYS A 370 -9.36 -13.88 -6.79
N VAL A 371 -8.92 -13.34 -5.64
CA VAL A 371 -7.76 -13.84 -4.90
C VAL A 371 -7.95 -15.31 -4.53
N ARG A 372 -9.10 -15.63 -3.92
CA ARG A 372 -9.43 -17.00 -3.49
C ARG A 372 -9.48 -17.99 -4.64
N ALA A 373 -10.14 -17.62 -5.75
CA ALA A 373 -10.19 -18.45 -6.95
C ALA A 373 -8.79 -18.71 -7.52
N ARG A 374 -7.90 -17.70 -7.47
CA ARG A 374 -6.53 -17.83 -7.94
C ARG A 374 -5.69 -18.72 -7.02
N TYR A 375 -5.87 -18.64 -5.71
CA TYR A 375 -5.23 -19.56 -4.76
C TYR A 375 -5.64 -21.01 -5.04
N GLN A 376 -6.93 -21.28 -5.25
CA GLN A 376 -7.44 -22.62 -5.56
C GLN A 376 -6.80 -23.17 -6.83
N ALA A 377 -6.81 -22.38 -7.91
CA ALA A 377 -6.21 -22.76 -9.18
C ALA A 377 -4.70 -23.04 -9.05
N LEU A 378 -3.98 -22.26 -8.25
CA LEU A 378 -2.56 -22.43 -8.02
C LEU A 378 -2.26 -23.70 -7.21
N ILE A 379 -3.03 -23.97 -6.15
CA ILE A 379 -2.92 -25.20 -5.36
C ILE A 379 -3.14 -26.43 -6.25
N GLU A 380 -4.13 -26.41 -7.13
CA GLU A 380 -4.38 -27.50 -8.08
C GLU A 380 -3.22 -27.68 -9.08
N ARG A 381 -2.72 -26.56 -9.63
CA ARG A 381 -1.58 -26.57 -10.55
C ARG A 381 -0.31 -27.16 -9.92
N CYS A 382 -0.06 -26.86 -8.64
CA CYS A 382 1.13 -27.36 -7.93
C CYS A 382 1.10 -28.86 -7.64
N ARG A 383 -0.03 -29.53 -7.85
CA ARG A 383 -0.13 -30.99 -7.79
C ARG A 383 0.45 -31.71 -9.02
N THR A 384 0.79 -30.98 -10.10
CA THR A 384 1.37 -31.54 -11.31
C THR A 384 2.83 -31.93 -11.10
N GLU A 385 3.30 -32.96 -11.83
CA GLU A 385 4.68 -33.44 -11.74
C GLU A 385 5.72 -32.38 -12.17
N GLU A 386 5.35 -31.47 -13.07
CA GLU A 386 6.21 -30.38 -13.50
C GLU A 386 6.47 -29.40 -12.35
N MET A 387 5.41 -29.00 -11.63
CA MET A 387 5.53 -28.08 -10.49
C MET A 387 6.27 -28.74 -9.33
N LYS A 388 6.05 -30.00 -9.03
CA LYS A 388 6.81 -30.74 -8.03
C LYS A 388 8.31 -30.74 -8.33
N LYS A 389 8.69 -30.95 -9.60
CA LYS A 389 10.10 -30.85 -10.03
C LYS A 389 10.65 -29.46 -9.83
N ARG A 390 9.88 -28.41 -10.17
CA ARG A 390 10.27 -27.02 -9.95
C ARG A 390 10.48 -26.75 -8.46
N HIS A 391 9.54 -27.13 -7.59
CA HIS A 391 9.66 -26.96 -6.14
C HIS A 391 10.89 -27.68 -5.58
N ALA A 392 11.17 -28.91 -6.03
CA ALA A 392 12.36 -29.62 -5.63
C ALA A 392 13.66 -28.89 -6.00
N LEU A 393 13.71 -28.23 -7.18
CA LEU A 393 14.86 -27.40 -7.60
C LEU A 393 14.99 -26.13 -6.75
N ILE A 394 13.88 -25.44 -6.48
CA ILE A 394 13.85 -24.25 -5.62
C ILE A 394 14.30 -24.62 -4.20
N ARG A 395 13.79 -25.73 -3.65
CA ARG A 395 14.19 -26.24 -2.34
C ARG A 395 15.69 -26.56 -2.27
N ALA A 396 16.21 -27.26 -3.26
CA ALA A 396 17.63 -27.57 -3.33
C ALA A 396 18.51 -26.31 -3.42
N GLY A 397 18.08 -25.31 -4.18
CA GLY A 397 18.73 -24.00 -4.26
C GLY A 397 18.69 -23.26 -2.93
N PHE A 398 17.52 -23.17 -2.31
CA PHE A 398 17.34 -22.51 -1.01
C PHE A 398 18.21 -23.13 0.09
N LEU A 399 18.22 -24.45 0.22
CA LEU A 399 19.04 -25.17 1.21
C LEU A 399 20.55 -25.03 0.97
N ARG A 400 20.97 -24.87 -0.28
CA ARG A 400 22.38 -24.61 -0.62
C ARG A 400 22.78 -23.18 -0.24
N ASP A 401 21.95 -22.21 -0.54
CA ASP A 401 22.23 -20.78 -0.30
C ASP A 401 22.14 -20.45 1.21
N HIS A 402 21.42 -21.28 1.98
CA HIS A 402 21.18 -21.10 3.42
C HIS A 402 21.59 -22.35 4.22
N ALA A 403 22.87 -22.72 4.13
CA ALA A 403 23.42 -23.91 4.79
C ALA A 403 23.10 -24.03 6.30
N PHE A 404 22.92 -22.89 6.98
CA PHE A 404 22.51 -22.81 8.38
C PHE A 404 21.13 -23.44 8.66
N PHE A 405 20.18 -23.33 7.71
CA PHE A 405 18.86 -23.94 7.86
C PHE A 405 18.91 -25.47 7.73
N ARG A 406 19.84 -26.00 6.93
CA ARG A 406 20.03 -27.44 6.73
C ARG A 406 20.42 -28.18 8.00
N GLU A 407 21.24 -27.58 8.87
CA GLU A 407 21.64 -28.19 10.13
C GLU A 407 20.50 -28.24 11.16
N LYS A 408 19.58 -27.29 11.13
CA LYS A 408 18.45 -27.28 12.05
C LYS A 408 17.33 -28.26 11.65
N GLU A 409 16.98 -28.37 10.37
CA GLU A 409 16.00 -29.36 9.90
C GLU A 409 16.38 -30.76 10.33
N ASN A 410 17.68 -31.14 10.25
CA ASN A 410 18.19 -32.44 10.68
C ASN A 410 18.18 -32.65 12.21
N ARG A 411 17.98 -31.63 13.02
CA ARG A 411 17.90 -31.75 14.50
C ARG A 411 16.49 -31.99 15.03
N TYR A 412 15.48 -31.62 14.25
CA TYR A 412 14.08 -31.75 14.67
C TYR A 412 13.36 -32.95 14.07
N ASP A 413 13.96 -33.61 13.05
CA ASP A 413 13.49 -34.88 12.48
C ASP A 413 14.03 -36.10 13.24
N LYS A 414 14.66 -35.89 14.39
CA LYS A 414 15.07 -36.94 15.35
C LYS A 414 14.36 -36.74 16.69
#